data_93fb637fad28d752cfc23df6d87c07ee
#
_entry.id   93fb637fad28d752cfc23df6d87c07ee
#
_cell.length_a   1.000
_cell.length_b   1.000
_cell.length_c   1.000
_cell.angle_alpha   90.00
_cell.angle_beta   90.00
_cell.angle_gamma   90.00
#
_symmetry.space_group_name_H-M   'P 1'
#
loop_
_entity.id
_entity.type
_entity.pdbx_description
1 polymer ?
#
loop_
_entity_poly.entity_id
_entity_poly.type
_entity_poly.pdbx_seq_one_letter_code
_entity_poly.pdbx_strand_id
1 'polypeptide(L)'
;HLSGNAEVSPRRLIETGAAAACEIVAGLCCTLLGLESPRDLPREIAEPLYLGLGTDTGWFRHSNVTPTVMRLAADLLEAGVDHERLIETVEFRDRVGRLRLLSRALNGLELHDDDRIAVMALGEKDFEKAEAHPGDSGGFLDIVKSVETVRVGVLLTELKTPDGMVTKLSMRSKGGANFVDV
;
A
#
# COMPACT_ATOMS: atom_id res chain seq x y z
N HIS A 1 -15.89 0.99 0.10
CA HIS A 1 -15.56 -0.40 -0.26
C HIS A 1 -15.56 -1.36 0.95
N LEU A 2 -15.34 -0.89 2.16
CA LEU A 2 -15.51 -1.67 3.38
C LEU A 2 -16.83 -1.32 4.07
N SER A 3 -17.33 -2.19 4.97
CA SER A 3 -18.59 -1.95 5.70
C SER A 3 -18.59 -0.68 6.55
N GLY A 4 -17.40 -0.16 6.84
CA GLY A 4 -17.22 1.09 7.57
C GLY A 4 -17.68 1.04 9.01
N ASN A 5 -17.52 2.15 9.73
CA ASN A 5 -18.04 2.29 11.08
C ASN A 5 -19.43 2.95 11.06
N ALA A 6 -20.46 2.24 11.55
CA ALA A 6 -21.84 2.71 11.62
C ALA A 6 -22.01 3.94 12.53
N GLU A 7 -21.13 4.10 13.51
CA GLU A 7 -21.19 5.19 14.50
C GLU A 7 -20.75 6.55 13.93
N VAL A 8 -19.96 6.55 12.84
CA VAL A 8 -19.44 7.79 12.25
C VAL A 8 -20.52 8.62 11.59
N SER A 9 -21.45 7.97 10.86
CA SER A 9 -22.56 8.65 10.19
C SER A 9 -23.71 7.70 9.89
N PRO A 10 -24.98 8.12 10.07
CA PRO A 10 -26.14 7.36 9.62
C PRO A 10 -26.30 7.40 8.09
N ARG A 11 -25.70 8.38 7.41
CA ARG A 11 -25.72 8.49 5.94
C ARG A 11 -24.44 7.90 5.38
N ARG A 12 -24.54 6.74 4.73
CA ARG A 12 -23.39 6.00 4.20
C ARG A 12 -23.74 5.43 2.84
N LEU A 13 -22.79 5.55 1.90
CA LEU A 13 -22.79 4.81 0.65
C LEU A 13 -21.71 3.74 0.72
N ILE A 14 -22.10 2.46 0.68
CA ILE A 14 -21.21 1.33 0.84
C ILE A 14 -21.38 0.39 -0.35
N GLU A 15 -20.32 0.25 -1.11
CA GLU A 15 -20.17 -0.70 -2.20
C GLU A 15 -19.02 -1.65 -1.85
N THR A 16 -19.35 -2.81 -1.31
CA THR A 16 -18.37 -3.80 -0.86
C THR A 16 -17.57 -4.43 -2.01
N GLY A 17 -18.11 -4.37 -3.23
CA GLY A 17 -17.45 -4.82 -4.46
C GLY A 17 -16.48 -3.80 -5.07
N ALA A 18 -16.50 -2.54 -4.60
CA ALA A 18 -15.59 -1.52 -5.10
C ALA A 18 -14.15 -1.79 -4.60
N ALA A 19 -13.18 -1.69 -5.49
CA ALA A 19 -11.76 -1.88 -5.17
C ALA A 19 -11.21 -0.75 -4.30
N ALA A 20 -11.73 0.46 -4.47
CA ALA A 20 -11.34 1.66 -3.73
C ALA A 20 -12.57 2.54 -3.47
N ALA A 21 -12.50 3.35 -2.42
CA ALA A 21 -13.51 4.40 -2.19
C ALA A 21 -13.59 5.39 -3.37
N CYS A 22 -12.48 5.57 -4.09
CA CYS A 22 -12.39 6.45 -5.25
C CYS A 22 -13.32 6.04 -6.41
N GLU A 23 -13.68 4.75 -6.56
CA GLU A 23 -14.69 4.31 -7.53
C GLU A 23 -16.06 4.95 -7.23
N ILE A 24 -16.45 4.93 -5.96
CA ILE A 24 -17.73 5.50 -5.50
C ILE A 24 -17.69 7.03 -5.63
N VAL A 25 -16.59 7.63 -5.20
CA VAL A 25 -16.42 9.10 -5.22
C VAL A 25 -16.39 9.63 -6.64
N ALA A 26 -15.81 8.94 -7.62
CA ALA A 26 -15.82 9.34 -9.03
C ALA A 26 -17.25 9.46 -9.57
N GLY A 27 -18.10 8.46 -9.30
CA GLY A 27 -19.53 8.51 -9.68
C GLY A 27 -20.28 9.65 -8.97
N LEU A 28 -19.99 9.89 -7.69
CA LEU A 28 -20.56 11.00 -6.95
C LEU A 28 -20.15 12.37 -7.55
N CYS A 29 -18.88 12.54 -7.89
CA CYS A 29 -18.39 13.77 -8.51
C CYS A 29 -19.06 14.02 -9.87
N CYS A 30 -19.20 12.99 -10.72
CA CYS A 30 -19.94 13.11 -11.97
C CYS A 30 -21.39 13.57 -11.74
N THR A 31 -22.09 12.95 -10.78
CA THR A 31 -23.47 13.32 -10.44
C THR A 31 -23.57 14.77 -9.97
N LEU A 32 -22.69 15.20 -9.09
CA LEU A 32 -22.70 16.56 -8.52
C LEU A 32 -22.37 17.65 -9.56
N LEU A 33 -21.52 17.31 -10.53
CA LEU A 33 -21.10 18.23 -11.59
C LEU A 33 -21.96 18.13 -12.86
N GLY A 34 -22.93 17.21 -12.91
CA GLY A 34 -23.77 16.99 -14.08
C GLY A 34 -23.01 16.42 -15.28
N LEU A 35 -21.98 15.63 -15.04
CA LEU A 35 -21.13 15.01 -16.07
C LEU A 35 -21.62 13.59 -16.38
N GLU A 36 -21.51 13.19 -17.65
CA GLU A 36 -21.93 11.85 -18.09
C GLU A 36 -20.85 10.77 -17.84
N SER A 37 -19.58 11.17 -17.78
CA SER A 37 -18.45 10.24 -17.65
C SER A 37 -17.33 10.80 -16.79
N PRO A 38 -16.58 9.95 -16.07
CA PRO A 38 -15.37 10.37 -15.35
C PRO A 38 -14.27 10.99 -16.23
N ARG A 39 -14.28 10.74 -17.56
CA ARG A 39 -13.37 11.37 -18.52
C ARG A 39 -13.55 12.88 -18.64
N ASP A 40 -14.73 13.38 -18.26
CA ASP A 40 -15.06 14.80 -18.32
C ASP A 40 -14.77 15.54 -17.00
N LEU A 41 -14.25 14.84 -16.01
CA LEU A 41 -13.87 15.43 -14.72
C LEU A 41 -12.74 16.44 -14.89
N PRO A 42 -12.78 17.57 -14.18
CA PRO A 42 -11.62 18.45 -14.05
C PRO A 42 -10.40 17.67 -13.54
N ARG A 43 -9.23 17.98 -14.09
CA ARG A 43 -7.97 17.30 -13.74
C ARG A 43 -7.71 17.30 -12.22
N GLU A 44 -8.02 18.39 -11.54
CA GLU A 44 -7.84 18.57 -10.10
C GLU A 44 -8.67 17.59 -9.27
N ILE A 45 -9.75 17.06 -9.83
CA ILE A 45 -10.59 16.01 -9.24
C ILE A 45 -10.11 14.63 -9.71
N ALA A 46 -9.75 14.51 -10.98
CA ALA A 46 -9.33 13.24 -11.57
C ALA A 46 -8.00 12.72 -10.98
N GLU A 47 -7.00 13.59 -10.75
CA GLU A 47 -5.69 13.21 -10.21
C GLU A 47 -5.77 12.53 -8.83
N PRO A 48 -6.42 13.10 -7.79
CA PRO A 48 -6.54 12.43 -6.50
C PRO A 48 -7.39 11.14 -6.56
N LEU A 49 -8.40 11.08 -7.43
CA LEU A 49 -9.17 9.85 -7.64
C LEU A 49 -8.31 8.75 -8.27
N TYR A 50 -7.51 9.09 -9.27
CA TYR A 50 -6.57 8.16 -9.89
C TYR A 50 -5.52 7.66 -8.91
N LEU A 51 -4.95 8.56 -8.10
CA LEU A 51 -3.99 8.23 -7.07
C LEU A 51 -4.57 7.25 -6.04
N GLY A 52 -5.76 7.53 -5.51
CA GLY A 52 -6.43 6.64 -4.56
C GLY A 52 -6.79 5.29 -5.17
N LEU A 53 -7.23 5.26 -6.43
CA LEU A 53 -7.49 4.02 -7.16
C LEU A 53 -6.19 3.20 -7.33
N GLY A 54 -5.09 3.86 -7.74
CA GLY A 54 -3.78 3.25 -7.91
C GLY A 54 -3.24 2.65 -6.61
N THR A 55 -3.25 3.41 -5.52
CA THR A 55 -2.71 2.96 -4.22
C THR A 55 -3.52 1.82 -3.62
N ASP A 56 -4.86 1.85 -3.66
CA ASP A 56 -5.71 0.79 -3.12
C ASP A 56 -5.66 -0.50 -3.95
N THR A 57 -5.28 -0.42 -5.22
CA THR A 57 -5.09 -1.57 -6.11
C THR A 57 -3.63 -2.01 -6.25
N GLY A 58 -2.72 -1.37 -5.51
CA GLY A 58 -1.28 -1.60 -5.63
C GLY A 58 -0.76 -1.32 -7.05
N TRP A 59 -1.20 -0.24 -7.65
CA TRP A 59 -0.97 0.10 -9.05
C TRP A 59 -1.42 -1.03 -9.98
N PHE A 60 -2.68 -1.47 -9.77
CA PHE A 60 -3.37 -2.48 -10.58
C PHE A 60 -2.74 -3.89 -10.52
N ARG A 61 -2.04 -4.22 -9.41
CA ARG A 61 -1.41 -5.54 -9.20
C ARG A 61 -2.18 -6.44 -8.25
N HIS A 62 -3.12 -5.90 -7.48
CA HIS A 62 -3.86 -6.65 -6.47
C HIS A 62 -5.08 -7.38 -7.07
N SER A 63 -5.60 -8.38 -6.35
CA SER A 63 -6.73 -9.21 -6.77
C SER A 63 -8.09 -8.48 -6.81
N ASN A 64 -8.16 -7.28 -6.24
CA ASN A 64 -9.36 -6.41 -6.28
C ASN A 64 -9.49 -5.62 -7.59
N VAL A 65 -8.54 -5.73 -8.52
CA VAL A 65 -8.65 -5.10 -9.85
C VAL A 65 -9.72 -5.80 -10.68
N THR A 66 -10.69 -5.01 -11.14
CA THR A 66 -11.80 -5.45 -11.98
C THR A 66 -11.79 -4.73 -13.34
N PRO A 67 -12.53 -5.19 -14.35
CA PRO A 67 -12.70 -4.44 -15.59
C PRO A 67 -13.28 -3.03 -15.38
N THR A 68 -14.10 -2.82 -14.35
CA THR A 68 -14.64 -1.51 -13.98
C THR A 68 -13.54 -0.57 -13.47
N VAL A 69 -12.65 -1.07 -12.61
CA VAL A 69 -11.47 -0.33 -12.14
C VAL A 69 -10.60 0.13 -13.33
N MET A 70 -10.35 -0.76 -14.28
CA MET A 70 -9.51 -0.44 -15.45
C MET A 70 -10.17 0.57 -16.39
N ARG A 71 -11.50 0.50 -16.56
CA ARG A 71 -12.24 1.52 -17.34
C ARG A 71 -12.20 2.87 -16.64
N LEU A 72 -12.43 2.91 -15.33
CA LEU A 72 -12.32 4.16 -14.56
C LEU A 72 -10.91 4.75 -14.65
N ALA A 73 -9.88 3.92 -14.54
CA ALA A 73 -8.49 4.38 -14.71
C ALA A 73 -8.27 5.00 -16.10
N ALA A 74 -8.81 4.38 -17.17
CA ALA A 74 -8.74 4.90 -18.53
C ALA A 74 -9.48 6.25 -18.65
N ASP A 75 -10.69 6.33 -18.12
CA ASP A 75 -11.47 7.59 -18.15
C ASP A 75 -10.74 8.72 -17.41
N LEU A 76 -10.11 8.43 -16.27
CA LEU A 76 -9.34 9.42 -15.52
C LEU A 76 -8.07 9.86 -16.26
N LEU A 77 -7.42 8.97 -17.02
CA LEU A 77 -6.32 9.34 -17.90
C LEU A 77 -6.80 10.26 -19.05
N GLU A 78 -7.97 9.96 -19.63
CA GLU A 78 -8.61 10.83 -20.65
C GLU A 78 -8.96 12.22 -20.06
N ALA A 79 -9.30 12.29 -18.76
CA ALA A 79 -9.49 13.55 -18.03
C ALA A 79 -8.20 14.36 -17.82
N GLY A 80 -7.06 13.86 -18.30
CA GLY A 80 -5.77 14.57 -18.30
C GLY A 80 -4.88 14.28 -17.09
N VAL A 81 -5.08 13.16 -16.38
CA VAL A 81 -4.19 12.73 -15.31
C VAL A 81 -2.81 12.43 -15.87
N ASP A 82 -1.79 13.02 -15.25
CA ASP A 82 -0.40 12.74 -15.54
C ASP A 82 0.06 11.56 -14.68
N HIS A 83 -0.11 10.36 -15.23
CA HIS A 83 0.20 9.09 -14.57
C HIS A 83 1.68 8.98 -14.15
N GLU A 84 2.59 9.33 -15.07
CA GLU A 84 4.03 9.25 -14.82
C GLU A 84 4.44 10.14 -13.64
N ARG A 85 4.04 11.41 -13.67
CA ARG A 85 4.30 12.36 -12.59
C ARG A 85 3.72 11.91 -11.25
N LEU A 86 2.52 11.31 -11.23
CA LEU A 86 1.92 10.81 -10.00
C LEU A 86 2.74 9.65 -9.42
N ILE A 87 3.14 8.69 -10.24
CA ILE A 87 4.00 7.58 -9.81
C ILE A 87 5.34 8.11 -9.28
N GLU A 88 6.01 8.99 -10.03
CA GLU A 88 7.27 9.59 -9.59
C GLU A 88 7.13 10.30 -8.25
N THR A 89 6.00 11.01 -8.06
CA THR A 89 5.74 11.75 -6.82
C THR A 89 5.55 10.83 -5.63
N VAL A 90 5.00 9.63 -5.82
CA VAL A 90 4.62 8.73 -4.72
C VAL A 90 5.64 7.61 -4.51
N GLU A 91 6.14 7.01 -5.60
CA GLU A 91 6.96 5.80 -5.54
C GLU A 91 8.46 6.08 -5.60
N PHE A 92 8.90 7.18 -6.24
CA PHE A 92 10.32 7.45 -6.49
C PHE A 92 10.92 8.52 -5.57
N ARG A 93 10.43 8.61 -4.33
CA ARG A 93 10.94 9.53 -3.31
C ARG A 93 11.71 8.86 -2.18
N ASP A 94 12.12 7.62 -2.40
CA ASP A 94 12.90 6.90 -1.40
C ASP A 94 14.25 7.59 -1.14
N ARG A 95 14.60 7.68 0.13
CA ARG A 95 15.90 8.20 0.55
C ARG A 95 16.98 7.12 0.43
N VAL A 96 18.22 7.52 0.22
CA VAL A 96 19.35 6.60 0.18
C VAL A 96 19.45 5.76 1.46
N GLY A 97 19.12 6.34 2.62
CA GLY A 97 19.04 5.64 3.90
C GLY A 97 18.12 4.41 3.86
N ARG A 98 16.98 4.50 3.17
CA ARG A 98 16.07 3.35 2.98
C ARG A 98 16.75 2.20 2.23
N LEU A 99 17.50 2.49 1.16
CA LEU A 99 18.22 1.45 0.41
C LEU A 99 19.33 0.80 1.25
N ARG A 100 20.07 1.60 2.02
CA ARG A 100 21.07 1.09 2.96
C ARG A 100 20.45 0.22 4.05
N LEU A 101 19.29 0.62 4.58
CA LEU A 101 18.54 -0.15 5.58
C LEU A 101 18.01 -1.47 5.00
N LEU A 102 17.50 -1.45 3.77
CA LEU A 102 17.07 -2.65 3.06
C LEU A 102 18.22 -3.63 2.86
N SER A 103 19.39 -3.14 2.45
CA SER A 103 20.59 -3.98 2.34
C SER A 103 20.93 -4.68 3.65
N ARG A 104 20.79 -3.98 4.80
CA ARG A 104 21.03 -4.59 6.11
C ARG A 104 19.99 -5.66 6.45
N ALA A 105 18.70 -5.36 6.21
CA ALA A 105 17.62 -6.31 6.42
C ALA A 105 17.83 -7.60 5.61
N LEU A 106 18.22 -7.47 4.33
CA LEU A 106 18.47 -8.61 3.45
C LEU A 106 19.75 -9.38 3.82
N ASN A 107 20.80 -8.71 4.30
CA ASN A 107 22.01 -9.38 4.78
C ASN A 107 21.75 -10.22 6.05
N GLY A 108 20.76 -9.84 6.86
CA GLY A 108 20.32 -10.59 8.05
C GLY A 108 19.11 -11.47 7.78
N LEU A 109 18.75 -11.74 6.51
CA LEU A 109 17.62 -12.58 6.17
C LEU A 109 17.86 -14.03 6.60
N GLU A 110 16.95 -14.56 7.37
CA GLU A 110 16.89 -15.97 7.74
C GLU A 110 15.69 -16.63 7.05
N LEU A 111 15.90 -17.82 6.50
CA LEU A 111 14.84 -18.62 5.90
C LEU A 111 14.64 -19.89 6.73
N HIS A 112 13.39 -20.22 7.01
CA HIS A 112 12.97 -21.34 7.83
C HIS A 112 11.87 -22.15 7.12
N ASP A 113 11.68 -23.40 7.57
CA ASP A 113 10.60 -24.28 7.13
C ASP A 113 10.61 -24.46 5.59
N ASP A 114 11.72 -25.00 5.05
CA ASP A 114 11.95 -25.19 3.61
C ASP A 114 11.70 -23.87 2.81
N ASP A 115 12.29 -22.75 3.28
CA ASP A 115 12.20 -21.41 2.72
C ASP A 115 10.77 -20.84 2.68
N ARG A 116 9.85 -21.38 3.48
CA ARG A 116 8.47 -20.89 3.55
C ARG A 116 8.30 -19.68 4.46
N ILE A 117 9.20 -19.49 5.40
CA ILE A 117 9.19 -18.39 6.36
C ILE A 117 10.46 -17.56 6.17
N ALA A 118 10.31 -16.28 5.86
CA ALA A 118 11.41 -15.33 5.74
C ALA A 118 11.39 -14.37 6.93
N VAL A 119 12.47 -14.31 7.69
CA VAL A 119 12.60 -13.46 8.88
C VAL A 119 13.72 -12.46 8.65
N MET A 120 13.43 -11.18 8.89
CA MET A 120 14.40 -10.09 8.93
C MET A 120 14.35 -9.41 10.29
N ALA A 121 15.48 -8.94 10.78
CA ALA A 121 15.58 -8.16 12.00
C ALA A 121 16.39 -6.89 11.76
N LEU A 122 15.94 -5.79 12.33
CA LEU A 122 16.59 -4.48 12.29
C LEU A 122 16.67 -3.90 13.69
N GLY A 123 17.87 -3.76 14.22
CA GLY A 123 18.11 -3.10 15.48
C GLY A 123 18.34 -1.58 15.33
N GLU A 124 18.34 -0.85 16.44
CA GLU A 124 18.59 0.60 16.47
C GLU A 124 19.87 0.98 15.70
N LYS A 125 20.96 0.21 15.85
CA LYS A 125 22.23 0.42 15.16
C LYS A 125 22.14 0.29 13.64
N ASP A 126 21.18 -0.46 13.12
CA ASP A 126 20.98 -0.59 11.67
C ASP A 126 20.39 0.67 11.09
N PHE A 127 19.45 1.29 11.80
CA PHE A 127 18.88 2.59 11.41
C PHE A 127 19.95 3.68 11.47
N GLU A 128 20.74 3.75 12.55
CA GLU A 128 21.83 4.71 12.68
C GLU A 128 22.83 4.61 11.52
N LYS A 129 23.35 3.40 11.26
CA LYS A 129 24.34 3.15 10.21
C LYS A 129 23.80 3.35 8.80
N ALA A 130 22.49 3.18 8.60
CA ALA A 130 21.82 3.42 7.33
C ALA A 130 21.45 4.90 7.14
N GLU A 131 21.55 5.72 8.19
CA GLU A 131 20.98 7.09 8.21
C GLU A 131 19.49 7.07 7.86
N ALA A 132 18.75 6.09 8.41
CA ALA A 132 17.37 5.80 8.10
C ALA A 132 16.45 6.11 9.29
N HIS A 133 15.17 6.35 8.99
CA HIS A 133 14.13 6.54 9.99
C HIS A 133 13.28 5.26 10.17
N PRO A 134 12.56 5.11 11.29
CA PRO A 134 11.71 3.93 11.53
C PRO A 134 10.70 3.63 10.40
N GLY A 135 10.17 4.67 9.75
CA GLY A 135 9.23 4.53 8.62
C GLY A 135 9.86 3.95 7.35
N ASP A 136 11.18 4.01 7.21
CA ASP A 136 11.89 3.56 6.00
C ASP A 136 11.88 2.03 5.81
N SER A 137 11.50 1.26 6.84
CA SER A 137 11.35 -0.20 6.74
C SER A 137 10.03 -0.65 6.08
N GLY A 138 9.14 0.30 5.75
CA GLY A 138 7.87 0.00 5.07
C GLY A 138 8.10 -0.70 3.73
N GLY A 139 7.28 -1.71 3.41
CA GLY A 139 7.36 -2.45 2.13
C GLY A 139 8.49 -3.49 2.03
N PHE A 140 9.40 -3.62 3.01
CA PHE A 140 10.48 -4.63 2.94
C PHE A 140 9.94 -6.06 2.88
N LEU A 141 8.81 -6.32 3.54
CA LEU A 141 8.16 -7.63 3.50
C LEU A 141 7.60 -7.99 2.12
N ASP A 142 7.29 -7.00 1.28
CA ASP A 142 6.80 -7.27 -0.07
C ASP A 142 7.92 -7.79 -0.98
N ILE A 143 9.17 -7.42 -0.68
CA ILE A 143 10.35 -7.93 -1.38
C ILE A 143 10.53 -9.43 -1.10
N VAL A 144 10.55 -9.85 0.18
CA VAL A 144 10.71 -11.27 0.51
C VAL A 144 9.51 -12.10 0.10
N LYS A 145 8.30 -11.54 0.10
CA LYS A 145 7.09 -12.18 -0.43
C LYS A 145 7.12 -12.42 -1.93
N SER A 146 7.97 -11.74 -2.70
CA SER A 146 8.13 -11.99 -4.13
C SER A 146 8.79 -13.36 -4.42
N VAL A 147 9.51 -13.92 -3.45
CA VAL A 147 10.13 -15.25 -3.56
C VAL A 147 9.04 -16.32 -3.61
N GLU A 148 9.12 -17.25 -4.56
CA GLU A 148 8.06 -18.23 -4.85
C GLU A 148 7.71 -19.10 -3.64
N THR A 149 8.70 -19.61 -2.94
CA THR A 149 8.56 -20.51 -1.78
C THR A 149 8.01 -19.80 -0.55
N VAL A 150 8.34 -18.52 -0.36
CA VAL A 150 7.96 -17.76 0.85
C VAL A 150 6.45 -17.61 0.95
N ARG A 151 5.90 -18.07 2.06
CA ARG A 151 4.48 -17.95 2.45
C ARG A 151 4.26 -16.87 3.48
N VAL A 152 5.23 -16.68 4.37
CA VAL A 152 5.17 -15.72 5.48
C VAL A 152 6.46 -14.91 5.51
N GLY A 153 6.33 -13.59 5.49
CA GLY A 153 7.42 -12.66 5.78
C GLY A 153 7.24 -12.05 7.17
N VAL A 154 8.29 -12.02 7.93
CA VAL A 154 8.38 -11.45 9.28
C VAL A 154 9.46 -10.38 9.31
N LEU A 155 9.16 -9.22 9.88
CA LEU A 155 10.12 -8.16 10.15
C LEU A 155 10.03 -7.76 11.62
N LEU A 156 11.11 -7.95 12.32
CA LEU A 156 11.35 -7.47 13.68
C LEU A 156 12.07 -6.13 13.61
N THR A 157 11.55 -5.11 14.29
CA THR A 157 12.16 -3.77 14.29
C THR A 157 12.26 -3.27 15.72
N GLU A 158 13.47 -3.02 16.20
CA GLU A 158 13.68 -2.35 17.48
C GLU A 158 13.43 -0.85 17.33
N LEU A 159 12.57 -0.31 18.17
CA LEU A 159 12.19 1.09 18.18
C LEU A 159 12.40 1.66 19.57
N LYS A 160 13.04 2.81 19.63
CA LYS A 160 13.16 3.58 20.88
C LYS A 160 11.90 4.40 21.08
N THR A 161 11.25 4.21 22.23
CA THR A 161 10.10 4.99 22.66
C THR A 161 10.42 5.75 23.94
N PRO A 162 9.60 6.72 24.36
CA PRO A 162 9.79 7.39 25.64
C PRO A 162 9.85 6.44 26.85
N ASP A 163 9.16 5.30 26.74
CA ASP A 163 9.06 4.28 27.80
C ASP A 163 10.16 3.19 27.71
N GLY A 164 11.07 3.29 26.73
CA GLY A 164 12.18 2.34 26.53
C GLY A 164 12.23 1.75 25.14
N MET A 165 12.98 0.66 25.00
CA MET A 165 13.09 -0.08 23.74
C MET A 165 11.90 -1.03 23.58
N VAL A 166 11.26 -1.00 22.41
CA VAL A 166 10.19 -1.92 22.03
C VAL A 166 10.54 -2.63 20.74
N THR A 167 10.15 -3.88 20.61
CA THR A 167 10.28 -4.63 19.35
C THR A 167 8.92 -4.66 18.66
N LYS A 168 8.84 -4.01 17.51
CA LYS A 168 7.68 -4.09 16.62
C LYS A 168 7.80 -5.34 15.77
N LEU A 169 6.79 -6.19 15.82
CA LEU A 169 6.62 -7.32 14.92
C LEU A 169 5.69 -6.93 13.77
N SER A 170 6.17 -7.07 12.55
CA SER A 170 5.36 -6.91 11.34
C SER A 170 5.35 -8.22 10.56
N MET A 171 4.17 -8.67 10.16
CA MET A 171 4.00 -9.91 9.39
C MET A 171 3.16 -9.66 8.13
N ARG A 172 3.48 -10.41 7.08
CA ARG A 172 2.69 -10.45 5.84
C ARG A 172 2.64 -11.89 5.35
N SER A 173 1.46 -12.32 4.90
CA SER A 173 1.27 -13.65 4.30
C SER A 173 1.00 -13.57 2.81
N LYS A 174 1.22 -14.69 2.14
CA LYS A 174 0.88 -14.97 0.75
C LYS A 174 -0.17 -16.10 0.75
N GLY A 175 -1.25 -15.93 -0.04
CA GLY A 175 -2.26 -16.99 -0.18
C GLY A 175 -3.28 -17.08 0.95
N GLY A 176 -3.59 -15.96 1.65
CA GLY A 176 -4.78 -15.88 2.51
C GLY A 176 -4.62 -16.43 3.93
N ALA A 177 -3.40 -16.68 4.41
CA ALA A 177 -3.20 -16.98 5.82
C ALA A 177 -3.64 -15.78 6.68
N ASN A 178 -4.58 -16.00 7.59
CA ASN A 178 -5.07 -14.98 8.50
C ASN A 178 -4.30 -15.05 9.82
N PHE A 179 -3.64 -13.95 10.21
CA PHE A 179 -2.88 -13.84 11.46
C PHE A 179 -3.68 -13.20 12.60
N VAL A 180 -4.97 -12.92 12.37
CA VAL A 180 -5.82 -12.26 13.39
C VAL A 180 -6.23 -13.24 14.50
N ASP A 181 -6.11 -14.55 14.23
CA ASP A 181 -6.51 -15.62 15.14
C ASP A 181 -5.31 -16.33 15.83
N VAL A 182 -4.13 -15.66 15.87
CA VAL A 182 -2.93 -16.20 16.55
C VAL A 182 -2.61 -15.41 17.78
#